data_6c1820ab2db43c572e8323a46d76e38f
#
_entry.id   6c1820ab2db43c572e8323a46d76e38f
#
_cell.length_a   1.000
_cell.length_b   1.000
_cell.length_c   1.000
_cell.angle_alpha   90.00
_cell.angle_beta   90.00
_cell.angle_gamma   90.00
#
_symmetry.space_group_name_H-M   'P 1'
#
loop_
_entity.id
_entity.type
_entity.pdbx_description
1 polymer ?
#
loop_
_entity_poly.entity_id
_entity_poly.type
_entity_poly.pdbx_seq_one_letter_code
_entity_poly.pdbx_strand_id
1 'polypeptide(L)'
;MRDMLTEERTEGMDVEDELRLEPSWRSDVTVELVKATAADNDVVWAARVSTAGEKSIEAVHEDPQRSSGLINYLMRERHGSPFEHNSMTFLVSAPIFVFREFHRHRIGWSYNESSGRYRELEPVFYVPAAERKLVQTGKAGHYEFVDGTTEQYDTVVHETKQACTDAYRAYQRMLRAGIAREVARGVLPVATYSSMYATCNARSLMAFLSLRTTREGSTFPSYPQREIEMVGELMEAEWAKLMPITHQAFDRNGRVSP
;
A
#
# COMPACT_ATOMS: atom_id res chain seq x y z
N MET A 1 -4.41 -22.75 -52.39
CA MET A 1 -3.41 -21.86 -52.93
C MET A 1 -2.55 -21.52 -51.72
N ARG A 2 -1.58 -22.38 -51.51
CA ARG A 2 -0.49 -22.27 -50.52
C ARG A 2 0.68 -21.56 -51.20
N ASP A 3 1.54 -21.04 -50.37
CA ASP A 3 2.89 -20.55 -50.61
C ASP A 3 3.01 -19.07 -50.92
N MET A 4 3.58 -18.43 -49.95
CA MET A 4 4.83 -17.67 -49.95
C MET A 4 4.93 -16.83 -48.68
N LEU A 5 5.33 -17.47 -47.59
CA LEU A 5 5.98 -16.75 -46.51
C LEU A 5 7.49 -16.80 -46.83
N THR A 6 7.97 -15.76 -47.48
CA THR A 6 9.39 -15.50 -47.66
C THR A 6 9.96 -15.16 -46.27
N GLU A 7 10.90 -15.99 -45.84
CA GLU A 7 11.85 -15.68 -44.79
C GLU A 7 12.69 -14.46 -45.20
N GLU A 8 12.29 -13.27 -44.84
CA GLU A 8 13.22 -12.15 -44.75
C GLU A 8 14.00 -12.29 -43.43
N ARG A 9 15.21 -12.79 -43.55
CA ARG A 9 16.25 -12.62 -42.52
C ARG A 9 16.38 -11.15 -42.22
N THR A 10 16.02 -10.76 -41.02
CA THR A 10 16.40 -9.48 -40.42
C THR A 10 17.89 -9.55 -40.13
N GLU A 11 18.70 -9.13 -41.09
CA GLU A 11 20.11 -8.78 -40.88
C GLU A 11 20.17 -7.57 -39.94
N GLY A 12 20.90 -7.73 -38.84
CA GLY A 12 21.66 -6.67 -38.16
C GLY A 12 20.85 -5.51 -37.57
N MET A 13 20.26 -5.71 -36.39
CA MET A 13 20.10 -4.60 -35.47
C MET A 13 21.00 -4.80 -34.25
N ASP A 14 22.31 -4.70 -34.51
CA ASP A 14 23.33 -4.31 -33.54
C ASP A 14 23.31 -2.76 -33.40
N VAL A 15 22.14 -2.22 -33.04
CA VAL A 15 22.09 -0.92 -32.41
C VAL A 15 22.20 -1.25 -30.92
N GLU A 16 23.32 -0.89 -30.32
CA GLU A 16 23.53 -0.94 -28.87
C GLU A 16 22.25 -0.59 -28.20
N ASP A 17 21.70 -1.54 -27.43
CA ASP A 17 20.36 -1.47 -26.80
C ASP A 17 20.45 -0.54 -25.58
N GLU A 18 20.91 0.70 -25.82
CA GLU A 18 21.12 1.72 -24.82
C GLU A 18 19.73 2.13 -24.29
N LEU A 19 19.50 1.85 -23.03
CA LEU A 19 18.27 2.25 -22.36
C LEU A 19 18.19 3.77 -22.37
N ARG A 20 17.04 4.31 -22.76
CA ARG A 20 16.77 5.74 -22.70
C ARG A 20 16.87 6.27 -21.27
N LEU A 21 16.54 5.41 -20.28
CA LEU A 21 16.66 5.67 -18.85
C LEU A 21 17.26 4.42 -18.18
N GLU A 22 18.28 4.62 -17.37
CA GLU A 22 18.87 3.55 -16.58
C GLU A 22 17.94 3.11 -15.46
N PRO A 23 17.81 1.78 -15.20
CA PRO A 23 17.04 1.28 -14.06
C PRO A 23 17.59 1.78 -12.73
N SER A 24 16.69 2.20 -11.86
CA SER A 24 16.98 2.55 -10.48
C SER A 24 16.32 1.57 -9.51
N TRP A 25 16.93 1.40 -8.34
CA TRP A 25 16.58 0.35 -7.39
C TRP A 25 16.20 0.96 -6.05
N ARG A 26 15.08 0.53 -5.50
CA ARG A 26 14.60 0.97 -4.20
C ARG A 26 14.15 -0.21 -3.36
N SER A 27 14.27 -0.07 -2.05
CA SER A 27 13.78 -1.04 -1.05
C SER A 27 12.76 -0.43 -0.08
N ASP A 28 12.53 0.88 -0.19
CA ASP A 28 11.64 1.66 0.66
C ASP A 28 10.24 1.82 0.07
N VAL A 29 9.33 2.28 0.88
CA VAL A 29 8.02 2.81 0.47
C VAL A 29 7.86 4.21 1.03
N THR A 30 7.02 5.03 0.40
CA THR A 30 6.71 6.36 0.95
C THR A 30 5.21 6.55 1.07
N VAL A 31 4.81 7.26 2.13
CA VAL A 31 3.44 7.66 2.38
C VAL A 31 3.43 9.14 2.77
N GLU A 32 2.62 9.92 2.08
CA GLU A 32 2.39 11.32 2.38
C GLU A 32 0.90 11.53 2.67
N LEU A 33 0.56 12.17 3.80
CA LEU A 33 -0.80 12.60 4.07
C LEU A 33 -1.09 13.90 3.29
N VAL A 34 -1.79 13.76 2.18
CA VAL A 34 -2.06 14.89 1.25
C VAL A 34 -3.21 15.76 1.74
N LYS A 35 -4.24 15.12 2.32
CA LYS A 35 -5.45 15.82 2.78
C LYS A 35 -6.09 15.03 3.90
N ALA A 36 -6.58 15.74 4.92
CA ALA A 36 -7.40 15.15 5.97
C ALA A 36 -8.52 16.09 6.40
N THR A 37 -9.66 15.50 6.69
CA THR A 37 -10.75 16.05 7.50
C THR A 37 -11.06 14.99 8.56
N ALA A 38 -10.12 14.83 9.52
CA ALA A 38 -10.14 13.75 10.49
C ALA A 38 -9.62 14.24 11.84
N ALA A 39 -10.44 14.14 12.86
CA ALA A 39 -10.13 14.48 14.25
C ALA A 39 -10.90 13.57 15.21
N ASP A 40 -10.43 13.41 16.43
CA ASP A 40 -11.17 12.65 17.47
C ASP A 40 -12.58 13.21 17.71
N ASN A 41 -12.74 14.54 17.58
CA ASN A 41 -14.01 15.19 17.73
C ASN A 41 -15.07 14.75 16.68
N ASP A 42 -14.65 14.28 15.51
CA ASP A 42 -15.57 13.77 14.48
C ASP A 42 -16.32 12.54 14.99
N VAL A 43 -15.63 11.68 15.72
CA VAL A 43 -16.22 10.49 16.35
C VAL A 43 -17.22 10.89 17.44
N VAL A 44 -16.87 11.91 18.23
CA VAL A 44 -17.66 12.36 19.38
C VAL A 44 -18.97 12.99 18.94
N TRP A 45 -18.94 13.98 18.03
CA TRP A 45 -20.18 14.62 17.58
C TRP A 45 -21.09 13.67 16.79
N ALA A 46 -20.48 12.79 15.97
CA ALA A 46 -21.23 11.77 15.23
C ALA A 46 -21.96 10.80 16.17
N ALA A 47 -21.33 10.36 17.26
CA ALA A 47 -21.96 9.50 18.25
C ALA A 47 -23.06 10.23 19.05
N ARG A 48 -22.83 11.50 19.40
CA ARG A 48 -23.74 12.28 20.24
C ARG A 48 -25.03 12.74 19.52
N VAL A 49 -25.08 12.67 18.20
CA VAL A 49 -26.28 13.04 17.45
C VAL A 49 -27.53 12.24 17.92
N SER A 50 -27.34 11.00 18.36
CA SER A 50 -28.41 10.15 18.86
C SER A 50 -29.02 10.62 20.19
N THR A 51 -28.31 11.44 20.97
CA THR A 51 -28.76 11.93 22.30
C THR A 51 -28.91 13.44 22.35
N ALA A 52 -28.15 14.21 21.61
CA ALA A 52 -28.15 15.67 21.61
C ALA A 52 -28.77 16.29 20.33
N GLY A 53 -29.11 15.45 19.33
CA GLY A 53 -29.64 15.90 18.06
C GLY A 53 -28.73 16.90 17.37
N GLU A 54 -29.30 17.98 16.85
CA GLU A 54 -28.57 19.05 16.15
C GLU A 54 -27.54 19.80 17.00
N LYS A 55 -27.67 19.73 18.35
CA LYS A 55 -26.71 20.32 19.31
C LYS A 55 -25.48 19.45 19.55
N SER A 56 -25.35 18.32 18.85
CA SER A 56 -24.24 17.38 19.04
C SER A 56 -22.85 18.01 18.81
N ILE A 57 -22.74 18.99 17.89
CA ILE A 57 -21.50 19.70 17.60
C ILE A 57 -21.09 20.60 18.78
N GLU A 58 -22.05 21.30 19.40
CA GLU A 58 -21.78 22.15 20.57
C GLU A 58 -21.34 21.33 21.79
N ALA A 59 -21.86 20.12 21.93
CA ALA A 59 -21.55 19.20 23.02
C ALA A 59 -20.09 18.63 22.97
N VAL A 60 -19.36 18.83 21.91
CA VAL A 60 -17.97 18.35 21.75
C VAL A 60 -16.97 19.16 22.59
N HIS A 61 -17.24 20.43 22.88
CA HIS A 61 -16.31 21.34 23.54
C HIS A 61 -16.22 21.20 25.06
N GLU A 62 -17.03 20.32 25.67
CA GLU A 62 -17.25 20.37 27.12
C GLU A 62 -16.23 19.64 27.99
N ASP A 63 -15.60 18.52 27.55
CA ASP A 63 -14.65 17.77 28.38
C ASP A 63 -13.83 16.72 27.60
N PRO A 64 -12.50 16.88 27.50
CA PRO A 64 -11.63 15.91 26.85
C PRO A 64 -11.65 14.49 27.45
N GLN A 65 -11.84 14.39 28.78
CA GLN A 65 -11.90 13.08 29.46
C GLN A 65 -13.17 12.31 29.09
N ARG A 66 -14.32 13.02 29.02
CA ARG A 66 -15.57 12.43 28.56
C ARG A 66 -15.52 11.99 27.12
N SER A 67 -14.84 12.76 26.25
CA SER A 67 -14.62 12.41 24.85
C SER A 67 -13.78 11.13 24.73
N SER A 68 -12.70 11.02 25.49
CA SER A 68 -11.89 9.81 25.54
C SER A 68 -12.64 8.59 26.03
N GLY A 69 -13.45 8.73 27.08
CA GLY A 69 -14.30 7.67 27.61
C GLY A 69 -15.33 7.17 26.58
N LEU A 70 -15.96 8.10 25.86
CA LEU A 70 -16.93 7.78 24.81
C LEU A 70 -16.28 7.05 23.65
N ILE A 71 -15.16 7.55 23.10
CA ILE A 71 -14.43 6.91 22.00
C ILE A 71 -14.02 5.48 22.39
N ASN A 72 -13.47 5.31 23.57
CA ASN A 72 -13.08 3.99 24.06
C ASN A 72 -14.29 3.04 24.23
N TYR A 73 -15.43 3.55 24.72
CA TYR A 73 -16.68 2.78 24.80
C TYR A 73 -17.16 2.33 23.42
N LEU A 74 -17.22 3.25 22.45
CA LEU A 74 -17.66 2.95 21.08
C LEU A 74 -16.75 1.89 20.43
N MET A 75 -15.44 1.98 20.65
CA MET A 75 -14.46 1.02 20.15
C MET A 75 -14.71 -0.37 20.74
N ARG A 76 -14.81 -0.46 22.07
CA ARG A 76 -15.02 -1.71 22.80
C ARG A 76 -16.33 -2.39 22.42
N GLU A 77 -17.42 -1.63 22.34
CA GLU A 77 -18.77 -2.15 22.04
C GLU A 77 -19.04 -2.28 20.52
N ARG A 78 -18.03 -2.04 19.70
CA ARG A 78 -18.08 -2.24 18.23
C ARG A 78 -19.09 -1.34 17.52
N HIS A 79 -19.28 -0.12 18.01
CA HIS A 79 -20.11 0.90 17.38
C HIS A 79 -19.30 1.61 16.28
N GLY A 80 -19.30 1.05 15.06
CA GLY A 80 -18.38 1.44 13.98
C GLY A 80 -18.73 2.74 13.27
N SER A 81 -20.02 3.07 13.10
CA SER A 81 -20.46 4.20 12.27
C SER A 81 -19.87 5.57 12.68
N PRO A 82 -19.66 5.92 13.99
CA PRO A 82 -19.04 7.20 14.33
C PRO A 82 -17.64 7.38 13.77
N PHE A 83 -16.89 6.30 13.54
CA PHE A 83 -15.54 6.32 12.98
C PHE A 83 -15.50 6.47 11.45
N GLU A 84 -16.66 6.56 10.80
CA GLU A 84 -16.78 6.72 9.35
C GLU A 84 -16.95 8.19 8.92
N HIS A 85 -17.23 9.11 9.88
CA HIS A 85 -17.51 10.53 9.61
C HIS A 85 -16.24 11.40 9.50
N ASN A 86 -15.23 10.89 8.80
CA ASN A 86 -13.96 11.56 8.56
C ASN A 86 -13.33 11.04 7.27
N SER A 87 -12.27 11.70 6.80
CA SER A 87 -11.59 11.29 5.58
C SER A 87 -10.11 11.63 5.63
N MET A 88 -9.28 10.73 5.14
CA MET A 88 -7.84 10.90 4.96
C MET A 88 -7.44 10.43 3.57
N THR A 89 -6.65 11.22 2.86
CA THR A 89 -6.10 10.88 1.55
C THR A 89 -4.59 10.81 1.65
N PHE A 90 -4.05 9.65 1.34
CA PHE A 90 -2.61 9.39 1.32
C PHE A 90 -2.12 9.25 -0.13
N LEU A 91 -0.96 9.82 -0.42
CA LEU A 91 -0.18 9.49 -1.60
C LEU A 91 0.82 8.40 -1.20
N VAL A 92 0.68 7.22 -1.79
CA VAL A 92 1.54 6.06 -1.53
C VAL A 92 2.41 5.79 -2.75
N SER A 93 3.74 5.72 -2.57
CA SER A 93 4.66 5.21 -3.58
C SER A 93 5.21 3.87 -3.12
N ALA A 94 4.93 2.82 -3.90
CA ALA A 94 5.30 1.44 -3.58
C ALA A 94 5.35 0.60 -4.87
N PRO A 95 5.96 -0.59 -4.87
CA PRO A 95 5.88 -1.50 -6.01
C PRO A 95 4.44 -2.01 -6.23
N ILE A 96 4.10 -2.29 -7.49
CA ILE A 96 2.74 -2.71 -7.90
C ILE A 96 2.24 -3.93 -7.11
N PHE A 97 3.12 -4.87 -6.73
CA PHE A 97 2.69 -6.02 -5.94
C PHE A 97 2.09 -5.62 -4.57
N VAL A 98 2.53 -4.51 -3.97
CA VAL A 98 1.96 -3.95 -2.73
C VAL A 98 0.54 -3.41 -2.99
N PHE A 99 0.32 -2.74 -4.12
CA PHE A 99 -1.01 -2.22 -4.47
C PHE A 99 -2.04 -3.32 -4.71
N ARG A 100 -1.62 -4.49 -5.14
CA ARG A 100 -2.51 -5.67 -5.25
C ARG A 100 -3.03 -6.13 -3.88
N GLU A 101 -2.25 -5.92 -2.81
CA GLU A 101 -2.67 -6.14 -1.44
C GLU A 101 -3.68 -5.06 -0.97
N PHE A 102 -3.46 -3.79 -1.33
CA PHE A 102 -4.39 -2.70 -1.06
C PHE A 102 -5.76 -2.94 -1.69
N HIS A 103 -5.82 -3.35 -2.93
CA HIS A 103 -7.08 -3.56 -3.67
C HIS A 103 -7.95 -4.69 -3.10
N ARG A 104 -7.48 -5.39 -2.08
CA ARG A 104 -8.31 -6.31 -1.27
C ARG A 104 -9.18 -5.57 -0.28
N HIS A 105 -8.81 -4.36 0.12
CA HIS A 105 -9.58 -3.50 1.02
C HIS A 105 -10.48 -2.60 0.18
N ARG A 106 -11.81 -2.83 0.25
CA ARG A 106 -12.78 -2.18 -0.66
C ARG A 106 -13.78 -1.31 0.07
N ILE A 107 -14.13 -1.66 1.31
CA ILE A 107 -15.16 -0.95 2.09
C ILE A 107 -14.56 0.33 2.63
N GLY A 108 -15.14 1.47 2.21
CA GLY A 108 -14.70 2.80 2.63
C GLY A 108 -13.34 3.23 2.08
N TRP A 109 -12.89 2.62 0.97
CA TRP A 109 -11.67 2.99 0.26
C TRP A 109 -11.95 3.47 -1.15
N SER A 110 -11.15 4.45 -1.59
CA SER A 110 -11.08 4.92 -2.97
C SER A 110 -9.63 4.98 -3.42
N TYR A 111 -9.34 4.50 -4.64
CA TYR A 111 -7.99 4.39 -5.18
C TYR A 111 -7.88 5.05 -6.55
N ASN A 112 -6.81 5.82 -6.77
CA ASN A 112 -6.42 6.32 -8.08
C ASN A 112 -4.91 6.14 -8.25
N GLU A 113 -4.53 5.26 -9.17
CA GLU A 113 -3.14 4.90 -9.43
C GLU A 113 -2.62 5.56 -10.70
N SER A 114 -1.33 5.89 -10.74
CA SER A 114 -0.62 6.31 -11.94
C SER A 114 -0.75 5.25 -13.04
N SER A 115 -1.08 5.69 -14.25
CA SER A 115 -1.42 4.76 -15.32
C SER A 115 -0.37 4.72 -16.42
N GLY A 116 0.24 3.54 -16.59
CA GLY A 116 1.10 3.24 -17.74
C GLY A 116 0.39 3.17 -19.09
N ARG A 117 -0.93 3.46 -19.16
CA ARG A 117 -1.66 3.69 -20.41
C ARG A 117 -1.43 5.10 -20.94
N TYR A 118 -1.27 6.07 -20.04
CA TYR A 118 -1.23 7.50 -20.38
C TYR A 118 0.18 8.08 -20.37
N ARG A 119 1.07 7.50 -19.58
CA ARG A 119 2.48 7.91 -19.50
C ARG A 119 3.41 6.71 -19.63
N GLU A 120 4.62 6.96 -20.08
CA GLU A 120 5.72 6.01 -19.99
C GLU A 120 6.08 5.80 -18.51
N LEU A 121 6.27 4.53 -18.12
CA LEU A 121 6.65 4.19 -16.75
C LEU A 121 8.18 4.30 -16.61
N GLU A 122 8.59 4.91 -15.52
CA GLU A 122 10.01 5.05 -15.18
C GLU A 122 10.58 3.70 -14.71
N PRO A 123 11.86 3.42 -15.00
CA PRO A 123 12.50 2.16 -14.61
C PRO A 123 12.92 2.17 -13.14
N VAL A 124 11.97 2.34 -12.24
CA VAL A 124 12.19 2.26 -10.79
C VAL A 124 11.64 0.94 -10.30
N PHE A 125 12.50 0.09 -9.75
CA PHE A 125 12.15 -1.27 -9.34
C PHE A 125 12.49 -1.55 -7.88
N TYR A 126 11.71 -2.43 -7.28
CA TYR A 126 11.95 -2.90 -5.93
C TYR A 126 13.04 -3.98 -5.92
N VAL A 127 13.96 -3.83 -4.98
CA VAL A 127 14.91 -4.85 -4.54
C VAL A 127 14.85 -4.90 -3.02
N PRO A 128 14.77 -6.07 -2.39
CA PRO A 128 14.69 -6.14 -0.93
C PRO A 128 15.92 -5.51 -0.27
N ALA A 129 15.72 -4.83 0.86
CA ALA A 129 16.80 -4.35 1.71
C ALA A 129 17.59 -5.54 2.32
N ALA A 130 18.82 -5.29 2.75
CA ALA A 130 19.67 -6.34 3.30
C ALA A 130 19.07 -7.03 4.53
N GLU A 131 18.27 -6.29 5.30
CA GLU A 131 17.59 -6.76 6.52
C GLU A 131 16.30 -7.52 6.22
N ARG A 132 15.89 -7.63 4.95
CA ARG A 132 14.68 -8.35 4.57
C ARG A 132 14.86 -9.84 4.83
N LYS A 133 14.06 -10.40 5.71
CA LYS A 133 14.02 -11.85 5.96
C LYS A 133 13.56 -12.57 4.70
N LEU A 134 14.39 -13.46 4.18
CA LEU A 134 14.23 -14.07 2.86
C LEU A 134 13.71 -15.49 2.91
N VAL A 135 13.97 -16.21 4.01
CA VAL A 135 13.69 -17.63 4.10
C VAL A 135 12.42 -17.86 4.90
N GLN A 136 11.49 -18.57 4.30
CA GLN A 136 10.24 -18.96 4.95
C GLN A 136 10.41 -20.33 5.62
N THR A 137 10.04 -20.38 6.89
CA THR A 137 10.03 -21.61 7.70
C THR A 137 8.63 -21.87 8.26
N GLY A 138 8.41 -23.05 8.86
CA GLY A 138 7.12 -23.39 9.48
C GLY A 138 6.13 -24.05 8.53
N LYS A 139 4.84 -24.02 8.91
CA LYS A 139 3.72 -24.66 8.17
C LYS A 139 2.68 -23.63 7.78
N ALA A 140 1.79 -23.98 6.86
CA ALA A 140 0.67 -23.15 6.45
C ALA A 140 -0.11 -22.62 7.68
N GLY A 141 -0.30 -21.28 7.74
CA GLY A 141 -0.93 -20.60 8.87
C GLY A 141 -0.02 -20.28 10.07
N HIS A 142 1.23 -20.78 10.07
CA HIS A 142 2.24 -20.52 11.10
C HIS A 142 3.62 -20.37 10.44
N TYR A 143 3.70 -19.46 9.47
CA TYR A 143 4.96 -19.16 8.82
C TYR A 143 5.78 -18.17 9.65
N GLU A 144 7.09 -18.43 9.68
CA GLU A 144 8.08 -17.46 10.13
C GLU A 144 9.02 -17.15 8.97
N PHE A 145 9.44 -15.91 8.90
CA PHE A 145 10.50 -15.49 8.00
C PHE A 145 11.77 -15.28 8.81
N VAL A 146 12.85 -15.88 8.36
CA VAL A 146 14.17 -15.78 8.99
C VAL A 146 15.16 -15.17 8.00
N ASP A 147 16.31 -14.72 8.50
CA ASP A 147 17.35 -14.13 7.68
C ASP A 147 17.90 -15.17 6.71
N GLY A 148 18.16 -14.73 5.48
CA GLY A 148 18.86 -15.51 4.49
C GLY A 148 20.37 -15.44 4.68
N THR A 149 21.11 -16.33 3.99
CA THR A 149 22.56 -16.20 3.84
C THR A 149 22.91 -15.05 2.89
N THR A 150 24.15 -14.57 2.94
CA THR A 150 24.66 -13.56 1.98
C THR A 150 24.47 -14.04 0.54
N GLU A 151 24.75 -15.31 0.24
CA GLU A 151 24.58 -15.89 -1.09
C GLU A 151 23.11 -15.88 -1.54
N GLN A 152 22.17 -16.17 -0.65
CA GLN A 152 20.74 -16.08 -0.94
C GLN A 152 20.31 -14.63 -1.23
N TYR A 153 20.80 -13.68 -0.46
CA TYR A 153 20.55 -12.26 -0.71
C TYR A 153 21.12 -11.80 -2.04
N ASP A 154 22.38 -12.13 -2.34
CA ASP A 154 23.03 -11.79 -3.60
C ASP A 154 22.30 -12.40 -4.79
N THR A 155 21.81 -13.64 -4.66
CA THR A 155 20.99 -14.30 -5.68
C THR A 155 19.70 -13.53 -5.92
N VAL A 156 18.95 -13.17 -4.85
CA VAL A 156 17.70 -12.41 -5.00
C VAL A 156 17.95 -11.06 -5.69
N VAL A 157 18.99 -10.34 -5.27
CA VAL A 157 19.34 -9.03 -5.84
C VAL A 157 19.73 -9.17 -7.31
N HIS A 158 20.58 -10.14 -7.63
CA HIS A 158 21.06 -10.37 -8.99
C HIS A 158 19.92 -10.72 -9.94
N GLU A 159 19.15 -11.75 -9.62
CA GLU A 159 18.04 -12.23 -10.45
C GLU A 159 16.94 -11.18 -10.63
N THR A 160 16.63 -10.44 -9.56
CA THR A 160 15.63 -9.37 -9.64
C THR A 160 16.10 -8.26 -10.58
N LYS A 161 17.35 -7.79 -10.42
CA LYS A 161 17.91 -6.74 -11.26
C LYS A 161 17.99 -7.16 -12.73
N GLN A 162 18.44 -8.37 -13.00
CA GLN A 162 18.52 -8.89 -14.36
C GLN A 162 17.14 -8.96 -15.02
N ALA A 163 16.18 -9.59 -14.37
CA ALA A 163 14.82 -9.76 -14.88
C ALA A 163 14.10 -8.41 -15.14
N CYS A 164 14.23 -7.46 -14.20
CA CYS A 164 13.65 -6.12 -14.35
C CYS A 164 14.30 -5.34 -15.50
N THR A 165 15.61 -5.40 -15.63
CA THR A 165 16.33 -4.73 -16.72
C THR A 165 15.91 -5.29 -18.08
N ASP A 166 15.85 -6.60 -18.23
CA ASP A 166 15.45 -7.24 -19.50
C ASP A 166 14.00 -6.94 -19.87
N ALA A 167 13.11 -6.95 -18.88
CA ALA A 167 11.71 -6.57 -19.07
C ALA A 167 11.58 -5.11 -19.52
N TYR A 168 12.35 -4.20 -18.90
CA TYR A 168 12.32 -2.78 -19.27
C TYR A 168 12.90 -2.54 -20.67
N ARG A 169 13.97 -3.23 -21.06
CA ARG A 169 14.48 -3.21 -22.43
C ARG A 169 13.43 -3.67 -23.43
N ALA A 170 12.72 -4.75 -23.14
CA ALA A 170 11.62 -5.22 -23.99
C ALA A 170 10.50 -4.18 -24.12
N TYR A 171 10.09 -3.54 -23.00
CA TYR A 171 9.14 -2.44 -22.98
C TYR A 171 9.58 -1.28 -23.87
N GLN A 172 10.83 -0.83 -23.74
CA GLN A 172 11.41 0.26 -24.54
C GLN A 172 11.48 -0.08 -26.04
N ARG A 173 11.85 -1.32 -26.41
CA ARG A 173 11.84 -1.77 -27.81
C ARG A 173 10.42 -1.70 -28.40
N MET A 174 9.41 -2.14 -27.67
CA MET A 174 8.01 -2.06 -28.12
C MET A 174 7.55 -0.60 -28.31
N LEU A 175 7.89 0.30 -27.40
CA LEU A 175 7.57 1.72 -27.55
C LEU A 175 8.25 2.34 -28.77
N ARG A 176 9.52 2.04 -29.01
CA ARG A 176 10.27 2.49 -30.21
C ARG A 176 9.67 1.94 -31.51
N ALA A 177 9.13 0.74 -31.48
CA ALA A 177 8.39 0.14 -32.59
C ALA A 177 6.97 0.71 -32.80
N GLY A 178 6.56 1.73 -32.02
CA GLY A 178 5.25 2.36 -32.13
C GLY A 178 4.11 1.56 -31.48
N ILE A 179 4.43 0.54 -30.68
CA ILE A 179 3.42 -0.22 -29.94
C ILE A 179 2.81 0.66 -28.84
N ALA A 180 1.49 0.64 -28.73
CA ALA A 180 0.77 1.41 -27.73
C ALA A 180 1.23 1.06 -26.31
N ARG A 181 1.38 2.10 -25.44
CA ARG A 181 1.79 1.93 -24.03
C ARG A 181 0.95 0.89 -23.28
N GLU A 182 -0.33 0.85 -23.58
CA GLU A 182 -1.30 -0.09 -23.00
C GLU A 182 -0.89 -1.56 -23.24
N VAL A 183 -0.32 -1.85 -24.40
CA VAL A 183 0.16 -3.19 -24.77
C VAL A 183 1.59 -3.40 -24.23
N ALA A 184 2.48 -2.45 -24.51
CA ALA A 184 3.90 -2.56 -24.17
C ALA A 184 4.13 -2.77 -22.65
N ARG A 185 3.38 -2.08 -21.79
CA ARG A 185 3.50 -2.22 -20.32
C ARG A 185 3.24 -3.62 -19.78
N GLY A 186 2.62 -4.49 -20.57
CA GLY A 186 2.28 -5.85 -20.15
C GLY A 186 3.48 -6.75 -19.81
N VAL A 187 4.69 -6.37 -20.24
CA VAL A 187 5.93 -7.11 -19.91
C VAL A 187 6.61 -6.61 -18.63
N LEU A 188 6.18 -5.45 -18.09
CA LEU A 188 6.81 -4.90 -16.90
C LEU A 188 6.48 -5.73 -15.66
N PRO A 189 7.48 -6.01 -14.80
CA PRO A 189 7.29 -6.81 -13.61
C PRO A 189 6.49 -6.05 -12.55
N VAL A 190 5.83 -6.78 -11.67
CA VAL A 190 5.10 -6.21 -10.51
C VAL A 190 6.01 -5.55 -9.49
N ALA A 191 7.31 -5.72 -9.60
CA ALA A 191 8.34 -5.01 -8.84
C ALA A 191 8.49 -3.54 -9.26
N THR A 192 7.89 -3.12 -10.39
CA THR A 192 7.87 -1.73 -10.85
C THR A 192 7.17 -0.85 -9.81
N TYR A 193 7.79 0.29 -9.45
CA TYR A 193 7.15 1.28 -8.59
C TYR A 193 6.04 2.02 -9.31
N SER A 194 5.00 2.31 -8.57
CA SER A 194 3.89 3.16 -8.99
C SER A 194 3.49 4.08 -7.84
N SER A 195 2.62 5.04 -8.10
CA SER A 195 2.08 5.95 -7.09
C SER A 195 0.56 5.92 -7.13
N MET A 196 -0.05 5.92 -5.95
CA MET A 196 -1.49 5.80 -5.81
C MET A 196 -2.02 6.74 -4.73
N TYR A 197 -3.08 7.48 -5.04
CA TYR A 197 -3.91 8.06 -4.00
C TYR A 197 -4.79 6.98 -3.39
N ALA A 198 -4.78 6.90 -2.07
CA ALA A 198 -5.64 6.03 -1.28
C ALA A 198 -6.43 6.88 -0.27
N THR A 199 -7.74 6.92 -0.42
CA THR A 199 -8.62 7.67 0.48
C THR A 199 -9.44 6.72 1.32
N CYS A 200 -9.50 6.95 2.63
CA CYS A 200 -10.30 6.15 3.56
C CYS A 200 -10.79 6.98 4.75
N ASN A 201 -11.71 6.41 5.53
CA ASN A 201 -12.07 6.88 6.87
C ASN A 201 -11.31 6.08 7.96
N ALA A 202 -11.41 6.51 9.22
CA ALA A 202 -10.72 5.87 10.35
C ALA A 202 -11.12 4.40 10.54
N ARG A 203 -12.41 4.05 10.38
CA ARG A 203 -12.87 2.66 10.48
C ARG A 203 -12.22 1.76 9.45
N SER A 204 -12.19 2.21 8.20
CA SER A 204 -11.56 1.48 7.10
C SER A 204 -10.04 1.36 7.26
N LEU A 205 -9.39 2.42 7.78
CA LEU A 205 -7.97 2.37 8.11
C LEU A 205 -7.69 1.36 9.24
N MET A 206 -8.48 1.36 10.32
CA MET A 206 -8.35 0.36 11.38
C MET A 206 -8.52 -1.07 10.87
N ALA A 207 -9.48 -1.32 9.96
CA ALA A 207 -9.66 -2.62 9.32
C ALA A 207 -8.45 -3.03 8.45
N PHE A 208 -7.82 -2.07 7.79
CA PHE A 208 -6.57 -2.28 7.05
C PHE A 208 -5.42 -2.61 8.00
N LEU A 209 -5.20 -1.79 9.03
CA LEU A 209 -4.10 -1.95 9.99
C LEU A 209 -4.18 -3.28 10.77
N SER A 210 -5.39 -3.72 11.15
CA SER A 210 -5.57 -5.02 11.81
C SER A 210 -5.11 -6.22 11.00
N LEU A 211 -5.07 -6.11 9.67
CA LEU A 211 -4.64 -7.18 8.76
C LEU A 211 -3.25 -6.96 8.17
N ARG A 212 -2.77 -5.72 8.14
CA ARG A 212 -1.56 -5.33 7.41
C ARG A 212 -0.43 -4.81 8.29
N THR A 213 -0.61 -4.84 9.61
CA THR A 213 0.47 -4.55 10.56
C THR A 213 0.53 -5.62 11.63
N THR A 214 1.75 -5.94 12.06
CA THR A 214 1.99 -6.86 13.18
C THR A 214 2.26 -6.02 14.43
N ARG A 215 1.44 -6.23 15.47
CA ARG A 215 1.61 -5.51 16.76
C ARG A 215 1.34 -6.46 17.92
N GLU A 216 2.15 -6.32 18.95
CA GLU A 216 1.91 -6.97 20.23
C GLU A 216 0.56 -6.53 20.82
N GLY A 217 -0.15 -7.43 21.47
CA GLY A 217 -1.47 -7.14 22.03
C GLY A 217 -2.63 -7.18 21.05
N SER A 218 -2.41 -7.49 19.76
CA SER A 218 -3.49 -7.71 18.79
C SER A 218 -4.31 -8.93 19.18
N THR A 219 -5.65 -8.78 19.22
CA THR A 219 -6.57 -9.91 19.50
C THR A 219 -6.47 -11.00 18.43
N PHE A 220 -6.29 -10.57 17.17
CA PHE A 220 -6.11 -11.47 16.03
C PHE A 220 -4.75 -11.18 15.39
N PRO A 221 -3.70 -11.99 15.68
CA PRO A 221 -2.40 -11.82 15.05
C PRO A 221 -2.49 -11.89 13.52
N SER A 222 -1.81 -10.98 12.84
CA SER A 222 -1.71 -10.95 11.38
C SER A 222 -0.27 -11.27 10.94
N TYR A 223 -0.14 -11.75 9.71
CA TYR A 223 1.14 -12.12 9.10
C TYR A 223 1.26 -11.42 7.73
N PRO A 224 1.34 -10.08 7.70
CA PRO A 224 1.40 -9.33 6.47
C PRO A 224 2.70 -9.54 5.73
N GLN A 225 2.69 -9.35 4.42
CA GLN A 225 3.91 -9.15 3.67
C GLN A 225 4.60 -7.88 4.16
N ARG A 226 5.93 -7.90 4.35
CA ARG A 226 6.66 -6.79 4.97
C ARG A 226 6.45 -5.45 4.25
N GLU A 227 6.38 -5.45 2.94
CA GLU A 227 6.30 -4.24 2.13
C GLU A 227 4.95 -3.51 2.29
N ILE A 228 3.83 -4.22 2.44
CA ILE A 228 2.55 -3.57 2.78
C ILE A 228 2.49 -3.18 4.26
N GLU A 229 3.15 -3.93 5.14
CA GLU A 229 3.29 -3.55 6.53
C GLU A 229 4.02 -2.22 6.68
N MET A 230 5.11 -2.00 5.95
CA MET A 230 5.83 -0.71 5.93
C MET A 230 4.90 0.45 5.55
N VAL A 231 4.04 0.26 4.57
CA VAL A 231 3.03 1.27 4.21
C VAL A 231 2.03 1.47 5.35
N GLY A 232 1.54 0.39 5.94
CA GLY A 232 0.62 0.44 7.09
C GLY A 232 1.21 1.21 8.28
N GLU A 233 2.48 0.97 8.60
CA GLU A 233 3.21 1.67 9.66
C GLU A 233 3.26 3.18 9.43
N LEU A 234 3.56 3.61 8.20
CA LEU A 234 3.63 5.02 7.84
C LEU A 234 2.23 5.68 7.86
N MET A 235 1.19 4.99 7.35
CA MET A 235 -0.19 5.49 7.41
C MET A 235 -0.67 5.61 8.86
N GLU A 236 -0.37 4.63 9.69
CA GLU A 236 -0.70 4.62 11.11
C GLU A 236 -0.07 5.79 11.85
N ALA A 237 1.22 6.09 11.57
CA ALA A 237 1.93 7.21 12.16
C ALA A 237 1.29 8.57 11.84
N GLU A 238 0.80 8.77 10.61
CA GLU A 238 0.08 9.99 10.25
C GLU A 238 -1.32 10.05 10.91
N TRP A 239 -2.05 8.94 10.92
CA TRP A 239 -3.36 8.87 11.57
C TRP A 239 -3.27 9.12 13.08
N ALA A 240 -2.28 8.58 13.77
CA ALA A 240 -2.08 8.78 15.20
C ALA A 240 -1.89 10.26 15.59
N LYS A 241 -1.32 11.08 14.69
CA LYS A 241 -1.20 12.54 14.90
C LYS A 241 -2.54 13.26 14.81
N LEU A 242 -3.43 12.81 13.91
CA LEU A 242 -4.74 13.41 13.67
C LEU A 242 -5.77 13.01 14.72
N MET A 243 -5.78 11.73 15.10
CA MET A 243 -6.79 11.11 15.96
C MET A 243 -6.12 10.32 17.10
N PRO A 244 -5.35 10.96 17.98
CA PRO A 244 -4.55 10.27 19.00
C PRO A 244 -5.40 9.48 20.01
N ILE A 245 -6.58 9.96 20.38
CA ILE A 245 -7.48 9.29 21.32
C ILE A 245 -8.09 8.04 20.65
N THR A 246 -8.51 8.15 19.41
CA THR A 246 -9.06 7.04 18.63
C THR A 246 -7.99 5.97 18.38
N HIS A 247 -6.76 6.37 18.04
CA HIS A 247 -5.65 5.45 17.87
C HIS A 247 -5.33 4.70 19.17
N GLN A 248 -5.26 5.41 20.30
CA GLN A 248 -5.05 4.79 21.61
C GLN A 248 -6.18 3.82 21.99
N ALA A 249 -7.44 4.16 21.67
CA ALA A 249 -8.58 3.28 21.91
C ALA A 249 -8.50 2.02 21.03
N PHE A 250 -8.05 2.13 19.78
CA PHE A 250 -7.83 1.00 18.89
C PHE A 250 -6.78 0.03 19.45
N ASP A 251 -5.64 0.53 19.91
CA ASP A 251 -4.60 -0.30 20.53
C ASP A 251 -5.11 -0.99 21.80
N ARG A 252 -5.74 -0.24 22.72
CA ARG A 252 -6.28 -0.78 23.99
C ARG A 252 -7.34 -1.86 23.79
N ASN A 253 -8.08 -1.82 22.71
CA ASN A 253 -9.13 -2.80 22.39
C ASN A 253 -8.66 -3.88 21.41
N GLY A 254 -7.35 -4.18 21.42
CA GLY A 254 -6.77 -5.31 20.72
C GLY A 254 -6.70 -5.16 19.20
N ARG A 255 -6.68 -3.91 18.71
CA ARG A 255 -6.51 -3.54 17.29
C ARG A 255 -7.55 -4.20 16.36
N VAL A 256 -8.78 -4.25 16.83
CA VAL A 256 -9.93 -4.76 16.07
C VAL A 256 -10.81 -3.59 15.65
N SER A 257 -11.01 -3.41 14.34
CA SER A 257 -11.92 -2.36 13.83
C SER A 257 -13.34 -2.57 14.34
N PRO A 258 -13.99 -1.54 14.85
CA PRO A 258 -15.36 -1.61 15.36
C PRO A 258 -16.41 -1.77 14.25
#